data_e8649ccb0a36b6e0d9087a2355702b49
#
_entry.id   e8649ccb0a36b6e0d9087a2355702b49
#
_cell.length_a   1.000
_cell.length_b   1.000
_cell.length_c   1.000
_cell.angle_alpha   90.00
_cell.angle_beta   90.00
_cell.angle_gamma   90.00
#
_symmetry.space_group_name_H-M   'P 1'
#
loop_
_entity.id
_entity.type
_entity.pdbx_description
1 polymer ?
#
loop_
_entity_poly.entity_id
_entity_poly.type
_entity_poly.pdbx_seq_one_letter_code
_entity_poly.pdbx_strand_id
1 'polypeptide(L)'
;MKKENIYTDEELYWMTGGDAGCLPTRIIPSEIYSLAPNEVFVFGSNALGMHHGGAARIAYNEFGAEWGNGEGMQGQSYAIPTMEGEHNTMLAIGRFTRYAKEHPELKFMVTPIGCGIAGYTPEEIAPMLSEAASLENVYLPISFWKV
;
A
#
# COMPACT_ATOMS: atom_id res chain seq x y z
N MET A 1 -5.24 17.05 -18.35
CA MET A 1 -6.16 15.92 -18.13
C MET A 1 -5.50 14.92 -17.20
N LYS A 2 -6.17 14.52 -16.13
CA LYS A 2 -5.64 13.51 -15.21
C LYS A 2 -5.66 12.13 -15.87
N LYS A 3 -4.55 11.39 -15.75
CA LYS A 3 -4.53 9.99 -16.12
C LYS A 3 -5.42 9.19 -15.18
N GLU A 4 -6.19 8.28 -15.73
CA GLU A 4 -6.98 7.36 -14.92
C GLU A 4 -6.11 6.22 -14.40
N ASN A 5 -6.46 5.72 -13.21
CA ASN A 5 -5.81 4.55 -12.63
C ASN A 5 -6.13 3.32 -13.49
N ILE A 6 -5.18 2.41 -13.60
CA ILE A 6 -5.30 1.24 -14.45
C ILE A 6 -5.52 -0.02 -13.60
N TYR A 7 -6.58 -0.75 -13.96
CA TYR A 7 -6.88 -2.07 -13.41
C TYR A 7 -6.65 -3.13 -14.47
N THR A 8 -6.11 -4.26 -14.07
CA THR A 8 -6.04 -5.46 -14.93
C THR A 8 -7.42 -6.10 -15.03
N ASP A 9 -7.61 -6.97 -16.04
CA ASP A 9 -8.86 -7.72 -16.18
C ASP A 9 -9.12 -8.60 -14.94
N GLU A 10 -8.08 -9.18 -14.35
CA GLU A 10 -8.19 -9.98 -13.14
C GLU A 10 -8.64 -9.11 -11.97
N GLU A 11 -8.05 -7.92 -11.80
CA GLU A 11 -8.45 -6.98 -10.75
C GLU A 11 -9.92 -6.58 -10.90
N LEU A 12 -10.34 -6.25 -12.11
CA LEU A 12 -11.73 -5.88 -12.38
C LEU A 12 -12.69 -7.03 -12.07
N TYR A 13 -12.32 -8.26 -12.42
CA TYR A 13 -13.11 -9.45 -12.14
C TYR A 13 -13.39 -9.58 -10.63
N TRP A 14 -12.34 -9.51 -9.81
CA TRP A 14 -12.49 -9.66 -8.36
C TRP A 14 -13.15 -8.43 -7.71
N MET A 15 -12.89 -7.22 -8.20
CA MET A 15 -13.52 -5.99 -7.69
C MET A 15 -15.03 -5.99 -7.91
N THR A 16 -15.50 -6.61 -8.97
CA THR A 16 -16.94 -6.67 -9.30
C THR A 16 -17.62 -7.91 -8.72
N GLY A 17 -16.97 -8.59 -7.79
CA GLY A 17 -17.53 -9.71 -7.07
C GLY A 17 -17.02 -11.08 -7.50
N GLY A 18 -16.43 -11.20 -8.69
CA GLY A 18 -15.80 -12.42 -9.19
C GLY A 18 -16.58 -13.69 -8.87
N ASP A 19 -15.85 -14.70 -8.36
CA ASP A 19 -16.45 -15.87 -7.72
C ASP A 19 -16.87 -15.45 -6.31
N ALA A 20 -18.14 -15.24 -6.08
CA ALA A 20 -18.71 -14.61 -4.90
C ALA A 20 -18.06 -15.08 -3.59
N GLY A 21 -17.46 -14.13 -2.85
CA GLY A 21 -16.89 -14.37 -1.53
C GLY A 21 -15.49 -14.96 -1.50
N CYS A 22 -14.86 -15.24 -2.67
CA CYS A 22 -13.51 -15.83 -2.70
C CYS A 22 -12.42 -14.81 -2.38
N LEU A 23 -12.58 -13.55 -2.83
CA LEU A 23 -11.67 -12.47 -2.49
C LEU A 23 -12.46 -11.22 -2.12
N PRO A 24 -11.93 -10.39 -1.22
CA PRO A 24 -12.50 -9.06 -0.97
C PRO A 24 -12.48 -8.20 -2.23
N THR A 25 -13.39 -7.23 -2.30
CA THR A 25 -13.47 -6.30 -3.43
C THR A 25 -12.57 -5.07 -3.25
N ARG A 26 -11.92 -4.94 -2.08
CA ARG A 26 -11.01 -3.82 -1.76
C ARG A 26 -9.63 -4.05 -2.37
N ILE A 27 -9.56 -3.87 -3.69
CA ILE A 27 -8.37 -4.14 -4.50
C ILE A 27 -7.88 -2.82 -5.08
N ILE A 28 -6.57 -2.55 -4.96
CA ILE A 28 -5.96 -1.36 -5.57
C ILE A 28 -5.76 -1.58 -7.07
N PRO A 29 -5.75 -0.50 -7.88
CA PRO A 29 -5.37 -0.62 -9.28
C PRO A 29 -3.90 -1.02 -9.42
N SER A 30 -3.55 -1.66 -10.53
CA SER A 30 -2.16 -2.05 -10.84
C SER A 30 -1.26 -0.82 -11.03
N GLU A 31 -1.82 0.28 -11.52
CA GLU A 31 -1.11 1.56 -11.67
C GLU A 31 -1.97 2.69 -11.12
N ILE A 32 -1.40 3.46 -10.19
CA ILE A 32 -2.08 4.58 -9.54
C ILE A 32 -1.47 5.88 -10.04
N TYR A 33 -2.27 6.67 -10.74
CA TYR A 33 -1.86 7.98 -11.29
C TYR A 33 -2.51 9.14 -10.56
N SER A 34 -3.60 8.91 -9.84
CA SER A 34 -4.32 9.95 -9.12
C SER A 34 -5.01 9.36 -7.91
N LEU A 35 -5.30 10.22 -6.93
CA LEU A 35 -5.98 9.86 -5.69
C LEU A 35 -7.16 10.80 -5.44
N ALA A 36 -8.24 10.25 -4.90
CA ALA A 36 -9.32 11.07 -4.35
C ALA A 36 -8.82 11.76 -3.06
N PRO A 37 -9.47 12.84 -2.59
CA PRO A 37 -8.97 13.60 -1.44
C PRO A 37 -8.78 12.81 -0.16
N ASN A 38 -9.54 11.72 0.04
CA ASN A 38 -9.43 10.87 1.24
C ASN A 38 -8.56 9.64 1.02
N GLU A 39 -8.00 9.45 -0.17
CA GLU A 39 -7.14 8.30 -0.47
C GLU A 39 -5.70 8.61 -0.13
N VAL A 40 -5.01 7.60 0.41
CA VAL A 40 -3.60 7.69 0.83
C VAL A 40 -2.81 6.62 0.11
N PHE A 41 -1.71 7.03 -0.53
CA PHE A 41 -0.81 6.14 -1.26
C PHE A 41 0.19 5.54 -0.28
N VAL A 42 0.07 4.25 0.03
CA VAL A 42 0.95 3.56 0.98
C VAL A 42 2.06 2.86 0.22
N PHE A 43 3.29 3.14 0.58
CA PHE A 43 4.46 2.65 -0.18
C PHE A 43 5.56 2.13 0.73
N GLY A 44 6.37 1.22 0.18
CA GLY A 44 7.56 0.71 0.85
C GLY A 44 8.69 1.73 0.80
N SER A 45 9.33 1.94 1.93
CA SER A 45 10.34 2.96 2.14
C SER A 45 11.58 2.35 2.79
N ASN A 46 12.53 3.18 3.16
CA ASN A 46 13.68 2.84 4.00
C ASN A 46 13.78 3.83 5.16
N ALA A 47 14.54 3.48 6.19
CA ALA A 47 14.62 4.28 7.41
C ALA A 47 15.12 5.72 7.16
N LEU A 48 15.97 5.90 6.15
CA LEU A 48 16.54 7.22 5.83
C LEU A 48 15.60 8.08 4.96
N GLY A 49 14.51 7.49 4.46
CA GLY A 49 13.57 8.22 3.62
C GLY A 49 14.12 8.62 2.26
N MET A 50 15.01 7.80 1.71
CA MET A 50 15.60 8.04 0.40
C MET A 50 14.70 7.43 -0.68
N HIS A 51 13.83 8.26 -1.26
CA HIS A 51 12.78 7.82 -2.20
C HIS A 51 13.30 7.80 -3.65
N HIS A 52 14.30 6.94 -3.92
CA HIS A 52 15.01 6.92 -5.19
C HIS A 52 14.25 6.27 -6.34
N GLY A 53 13.41 5.25 -6.08
CA GLY A 53 12.78 4.51 -7.16
C GLY A 53 11.50 3.81 -6.75
N GLY A 54 10.83 3.20 -7.73
CA GLY A 54 9.60 2.45 -7.53
C GLY A 54 8.47 3.30 -6.98
N ALA A 55 7.64 2.71 -6.13
CA ALA A 55 6.49 3.39 -5.53
C ALA A 55 6.92 4.59 -4.67
N ALA A 56 8.08 4.51 -4.00
CA ALA A 56 8.61 5.62 -3.20
C ALA A 56 8.87 6.85 -4.07
N ARG A 57 9.40 6.66 -5.27
CA ARG A 57 9.65 7.78 -6.20
C ARG A 57 8.35 8.39 -6.69
N ILE A 58 7.35 7.56 -6.97
CA ILE A 58 6.01 8.03 -7.37
C ILE A 58 5.40 8.84 -6.23
N ALA A 59 5.49 8.34 -5.00
CA ALA A 59 4.98 9.05 -3.83
C ALA A 59 5.65 10.41 -3.66
N TYR A 60 6.97 10.47 -3.85
CA TYR A 60 7.74 11.71 -3.75
C TYR A 60 7.36 12.70 -4.84
N ASN A 61 7.24 12.24 -6.08
CA ASN A 61 6.95 13.11 -7.22
C ASN A 61 5.49 13.56 -7.26
N GLU A 62 4.53 12.71 -6.86
CA GLU A 62 3.11 12.92 -7.16
C GLU A 62 2.23 13.06 -5.91
N PHE A 63 2.61 12.48 -4.77
CA PHE A 63 1.70 12.36 -3.63
C PHE A 63 2.26 12.94 -2.32
N GLY A 64 3.23 13.80 -2.42
CA GLY A 64 3.68 14.60 -1.28
C GLY A 64 4.58 13.90 -0.28
N ALA A 65 5.16 12.74 -0.64
CA ALA A 65 6.15 12.11 0.22
C ALA A 65 7.37 13.00 0.37
N GLU A 66 7.95 12.99 1.56
CA GLU A 66 9.03 13.89 1.92
C GLU A 66 10.37 13.16 1.88
N TRP A 67 11.35 13.77 1.19
CA TRP A 67 12.71 13.25 1.19
C TRP A 67 13.29 13.33 2.60
N GLY A 68 13.86 12.22 3.07
CA GLY A 68 14.41 12.13 4.42
C GLY A 68 13.41 11.65 5.46
N ASN A 69 12.13 11.43 5.08
CA ASN A 69 11.10 10.93 5.97
C ASN A 69 10.75 9.48 5.57
N GLY A 70 11.26 8.53 6.34
CA GLY A 70 11.15 7.10 6.04
C GLY A 70 9.92 6.41 6.56
N GLU A 71 9.12 7.04 7.41
CA GLU A 71 7.96 6.39 7.99
C GLU A 71 6.83 7.37 8.29
N GLY A 72 5.62 6.91 8.08
CA GLY A 72 4.41 7.59 8.51
C GLY A 72 3.78 8.47 7.45
N MET A 73 2.74 9.17 7.86
CA MET A 73 1.96 10.04 6.99
C MET A 73 2.75 11.25 6.55
N GLN A 74 2.77 11.49 5.25
CA GLN A 74 3.50 12.60 4.63
C GLN A 74 2.78 12.99 3.34
N GLY A 75 2.23 14.20 3.31
CA GLY A 75 1.37 14.61 2.18
C GLY A 75 0.17 13.69 2.07
N GLN A 76 -0.07 13.18 0.87
CA GLN A 76 -1.16 12.23 0.60
C GLN A 76 -0.61 10.79 0.48
N SER A 77 0.47 10.50 1.22
CA SER A 77 1.11 9.19 1.21
C SER A 77 1.47 8.76 2.62
N TYR A 78 1.74 7.46 2.77
CA TYR A 78 2.19 6.86 4.03
C TYR A 78 3.35 5.93 3.75
N ALA A 79 4.48 6.16 4.39
CA ALA A 79 5.70 5.38 4.20
C ALA A 79 5.80 4.26 5.22
N ILE A 80 6.08 3.04 4.76
CA ILE A 80 6.37 1.89 5.61
C ILE A 80 7.79 1.43 5.29
N PRO A 81 8.77 1.61 6.21
CA PRO A 81 10.13 1.15 5.95
C PRO A 81 10.18 -0.37 5.90
N THR A 82 10.78 -0.91 4.83
CA THR A 82 10.84 -2.35 4.56
C THR A 82 12.26 -2.85 4.32
N MET A 83 13.28 -2.00 4.52
CA MET A 83 14.67 -2.32 4.17
C MET A 83 15.54 -2.68 5.38
N GLU A 84 15.00 -2.61 6.59
CA GLU A 84 15.76 -2.77 7.85
C GLU A 84 15.50 -4.12 8.53
N GLY A 85 15.23 -5.16 7.74
CA GLY A 85 15.03 -6.52 8.21
C GLY A 85 13.57 -6.85 8.50
N GLU A 86 13.27 -8.15 8.57
CA GLU A 86 11.92 -8.67 8.68
C GLU A 86 11.21 -8.18 9.95
N HIS A 87 11.90 -8.23 11.09
CA HIS A 87 11.32 -7.81 12.37
C HIS A 87 10.92 -6.34 12.34
N ASN A 88 11.79 -5.47 11.86
CA ASN A 88 11.50 -4.04 11.77
C ASN A 88 10.39 -3.75 10.77
N THR A 89 10.34 -4.49 9.67
CA THR A 89 9.25 -4.39 8.68
C THR A 89 7.91 -4.75 9.33
N MET A 90 7.88 -5.84 10.08
CA MET A 90 6.68 -6.27 10.79
C MET A 90 6.20 -5.23 11.79
N LEU A 91 7.12 -4.62 12.56
CA LEU A 91 6.78 -3.56 13.51
C LEU A 91 6.24 -2.32 12.80
N ALA A 92 6.85 -1.94 11.67
CA ALA A 92 6.40 -0.79 10.89
C ALA A 92 5.00 -1.00 10.32
N ILE A 93 4.71 -2.22 9.84
CA ILE A 93 3.38 -2.60 9.37
C ILE A 93 2.37 -2.54 10.53
N GLY A 94 2.77 -2.96 11.73
CA GLY A 94 1.92 -2.85 12.93
C GLY A 94 1.57 -1.40 13.25
N ARG A 95 2.53 -0.49 13.15
CA ARG A 95 2.29 0.94 13.35
C ARG A 95 1.36 1.52 12.29
N PHE A 96 1.51 1.10 11.04
CA PHE A 96 0.58 1.47 9.97
C PHE A 96 -0.83 0.98 10.26
N THR A 97 -0.96 -0.27 10.69
CA THR A 97 -2.27 -0.87 11.00
C THR A 97 -2.99 -0.07 12.08
N ARG A 98 -2.27 0.33 13.12
CA ARG A 98 -2.83 1.19 14.17
C ARG A 98 -3.28 2.53 13.60
N TYR A 99 -2.44 3.16 12.76
CA TYR A 99 -2.77 4.44 12.15
C TYR A 99 -4.04 4.34 11.31
N ALA A 100 -4.15 3.29 10.50
CA ALA A 100 -5.34 3.06 9.67
C ALA A 100 -6.60 2.86 10.51
N LYS A 101 -6.48 2.13 11.61
CA LYS A 101 -7.59 1.90 12.54
C LYS A 101 -8.07 3.20 13.19
N GLU A 102 -7.15 4.11 13.47
CA GLU A 102 -7.45 5.40 14.09
C GLU A 102 -7.96 6.46 13.09
N HIS A 103 -7.89 6.17 11.79
CA HIS A 103 -8.29 7.09 10.72
C HIS A 103 -9.27 6.44 9.75
N PRO A 104 -10.48 6.07 10.21
CA PRO A 104 -11.47 5.40 9.35
C PRO A 104 -11.98 6.30 8.22
N GLU A 105 -11.78 7.63 8.31
CA GLU A 105 -12.14 8.60 7.27
C GLU A 105 -11.20 8.52 6.06
N LEU A 106 -10.01 7.94 6.22
CA LEU A 106 -9.04 7.79 5.14
C LEU A 106 -9.14 6.39 4.52
N LYS A 107 -8.85 6.32 3.23
CA LYS A 107 -8.80 5.09 2.45
C LYS A 107 -7.35 4.84 2.06
N PHE A 108 -6.79 3.75 2.57
CA PHE A 108 -5.37 3.44 2.37
C PHE A 108 -5.18 2.50 1.18
N MET A 109 -4.52 3.00 0.14
CA MET A 109 -4.21 2.26 -1.08
C MET A 109 -2.81 1.66 -0.93
N VAL A 110 -2.73 0.44 -0.41
CA VAL A 110 -1.45 -0.21 -0.10
C VAL A 110 -0.87 -0.82 -1.37
N THR A 111 0.27 -0.27 -1.83
CA THR A 111 1.03 -0.86 -2.94
C THR A 111 1.72 -2.14 -2.48
N PRO A 112 2.30 -2.96 -3.39
CA PRO A 112 3.01 -4.19 -3.00
C PRO A 112 4.31 -3.88 -2.23
N ILE A 113 4.17 -3.37 -1.01
CA ILE A 113 5.29 -2.97 -0.14
C ILE A 113 6.23 -4.16 0.09
N GLY A 114 7.53 -3.88 0.11
CA GLY A 114 8.56 -4.88 0.36
C GLY A 114 8.81 -5.86 -0.79
N CYS A 115 7.97 -5.88 -1.83
CA CYS A 115 8.08 -6.84 -2.92
C CYS A 115 8.92 -6.35 -4.10
N GLY A 116 9.50 -5.16 -4.00
CA GLY A 116 10.44 -4.64 -4.97
C GLY A 116 11.88 -4.86 -4.53
N ILE A 117 12.62 -3.76 -4.36
CA ILE A 117 14.05 -3.81 -4.04
C ILE A 117 14.33 -4.50 -2.69
N ALA A 118 13.40 -4.46 -1.74
CA ALA A 118 13.55 -5.13 -0.45
C ALA A 118 13.58 -6.65 -0.58
N GLY A 119 13.05 -7.20 -1.66
CA GLY A 119 13.19 -8.61 -2.01
C GLY A 119 12.24 -9.57 -1.34
N TYR A 120 11.19 -9.08 -0.66
CA TYR A 120 10.18 -9.95 -0.07
C TYR A 120 9.20 -10.45 -1.13
N THR A 121 8.54 -11.55 -0.84
CA THR A 121 7.46 -12.08 -1.66
C THR A 121 6.11 -11.71 -1.05
N PRO A 122 5.01 -11.73 -1.83
CA PRO A 122 3.67 -11.56 -1.26
C PRO A 122 3.37 -12.54 -0.13
N GLU A 123 3.87 -13.77 -0.21
CA GLU A 123 3.70 -14.81 0.82
C GLU A 123 4.37 -14.41 2.14
N GLU A 124 5.42 -13.59 2.08
CA GLU A 124 6.12 -13.09 3.28
C GLU A 124 5.46 -11.84 3.86
N ILE A 125 4.98 -10.93 3.01
CA ILE A 125 4.42 -9.64 3.45
C ILE A 125 2.94 -9.74 3.82
N ALA A 126 2.13 -10.44 3.03
CA ALA A 126 0.68 -10.47 3.24
C ALA A 126 0.28 -10.93 4.65
N PRO A 127 0.93 -11.95 5.25
CA PRO A 127 0.60 -12.34 6.63
C PRO A 127 0.85 -11.22 7.64
N MET A 128 1.84 -10.36 7.43
CA MET A 128 2.11 -9.21 8.29
C MET A 128 0.98 -8.18 8.23
N LEU A 129 0.23 -8.15 7.11
CA LEU A 129 -0.89 -7.23 6.88
C LEU A 129 -2.24 -7.84 7.26
N SER A 130 -2.28 -9.01 7.90
CA SER A 130 -3.54 -9.72 8.15
C SER A 130 -4.53 -8.90 8.99
N GLU A 131 -4.04 -8.19 10.01
CA GLU A 131 -4.91 -7.33 10.82
C GLU A 131 -5.38 -6.12 10.00
N ALA A 132 -4.47 -5.46 9.27
CA ALA A 132 -4.81 -4.34 8.41
C ALA A 132 -5.85 -4.74 7.36
N ALA A 133 -5.73 -5.95 6.81
CA ALA A 133 -6.64 -6.48 5.80
C ALA A 133 -8.08 -6.61 6.30
N SER A 134 -8.30 -6.72 7.61
CA SER A 134 -9.63 -6.78 8.20
C SER A 134 -10.30 -5.40 8.30
N LEU A 135 -9.58 -4.32 8.09
CA LEU A 135 -10.12 -2.96 8.16
C LEU A 135 -10.76 -2.57 6.83
N GLU A 136 -11.98 -2.02 6.90
CA GLU A 136 -12.74 -1.64 5.70
C GLU A 136 -12.10 -0.53 4.87
N ASN A 137 -11.22 0.27 5.49
CA ASN A 137 -10.54 1.38 4.84
C ASN A 137 -9.15 1.03 4.30
N VAL A 138 -8.75 -0.24 4.35
CA VAL A 138 -7.48 -0.72 3.80
C VAL A 138 -7.73 -1.51 2.54
N TYR A 139 -7.10 -1.08 1.44
CA TYR A 139 -7.18 -1.69 0.13
C TYR A 139 -5.80 -2.26 -0.21
N LEU A 140 -5.76 -3.50 -0.69
CA LEU A 140 -4.51 -4.22 -0.95
C LEU A 140 -4.40 -4.63 -2.42
N PRO A 141 -3.15 -4.88 -2.90
CA PRO A 141 -2.99 -5.48 -4.22
C PRO A 141 -3.58 -6.88 -4.25
N ILE A 142 -4.03 -7.29 -5.42
CA ILE A 142 -4.58 -8.64 -5.61
C ILE A 142 -3.58 -9.72 -5.20
N SER A 143 -2.28 -9.49 -5.40
CA SER A 143 -1.23 -10.44 -5.01
C SER A 143 -1.20 -10.70 -3.50
N PHE A 144 -1.60 -9.73 -2.68
CA PHE A 144 -1.68 -9.90 -1.23
C PHE A 144 -2.98 -10.59 -0.82
N TRP A 145 -4.08 -10.30 -1.49
CA TRP A 145 -5.35 -10.95 -1.22
C TRP A 145 -5.33 -12.45 -1.52
N LYS A 146 -4.53 -12.86 -2.52
CA LYS A 146 -4.45 -14.27 -2.96
C LYS A 146 -3.57 -15.15 -2.09
N VAL A 147 -2.87 -14.59 -1.12
CA VAL A 147 -2.02 -15.35 -0.20
C VAL A 147 -2.86 -16.09 0.83
#